data_5cc7a65e43c277a3c44c09dbeee5f0b8
#
_entry.id   5cc7a65e43c277a3c44c09dbeee5f0b8
#
_cell.length_a   1.000
_cell.length_b   1.000
_cell.length_c   1.000
_cell.angle_alpha   90.00
_cell.angle_beta   90.00
_cell.angle_gamma   90.00
#
_symmetry.space_group_name_H-M   'P 1'
#
loop_
_entity.id
_entity.type
_entity.pdbx_description
1 polymer ?
#
loop_
_entity_poly.entity_id
_entity_poly.type
_entity_poly.pdbx_seq_one_letter_code
_entity_poly.pdbx_strand_id
1 'polypeptide(L)'
;MKKKVALIITIILFLTGCWDKTEVDDLAMVMAIGIDLTEKGRYEVTLQVAKPGVFGKGENGGAKEQAFETVTNQGKTVSDAMMQFYATSPRRVYLGHNKMIIFGRRLSEKGIKDALDWIERVEGLRFSNYIFTTPNTAKEILKINYGIEKIPALAIQSNIRLRYKYIAKFTPTMNVFIDRLMSHNKVSFATNLGTEQNNLEILGTGIYKDGRLIQYLNNKQTQDIMRIYNHVKGGLILVPCKNNPKNYTSFDILDEKTPYLRSPKSKVKRSPFI
;
A
#
# COMPACT_ATOMS: atom_id res chain seq x y z
N MET A 1 -31.69 40.20 38.86
CA MET A 1 -30.28 39.74 38.92
C MET A 1 -30.15 38.23 38.97
N LYS A 2 -30.78 37.52 39.91
CA LYS A 2 -30.66 36.06 40.08
C LYS A 2 -30.96 35.21 38.83
N LYS A 3 -31.98 35.57 38.02
CA LYS A 3 -32.35 34.87 36.76
C LYS A 3 -31.26 35.03 35.65
N LYS A 4 -30.61 36.18 35.56
CA LYS A 4 -29.51 36.41 34.58
C LYS A 4 -28.25 35.64 34.98
N VAL A 5 -27.97 35.56 36.26
CA VAL A 5 -26.84 34.79 36.78
C VAL A 5 -27.06 33.27 36.54
N ALA A 6 -28.26 32.76 36.79
CA ALA A 6 -28.61 31.38 36.51
C ALA A 6 -28.47 31.03 35.03
N LEU A 7 -28.91 31.90 34.13
CA LEU A 7 -28.77 31.73 32.66
C LEU A 7 -27.29 31.67 32.26
N ILE A 8 -26.44 32.55 32.80
CA ILE A 8 -25.00 32.57 32.48
C ILE A 8 -24.32 31.27 32.97
N ILE A 9 -24.65 30.78 34.19
CA ILE A 9 -24.13 29.53 34.71
C ILE A 9 -24.55 28.36 33.84
N THR A 10 -25.82 28.33 33.37
CA THR A 10 -26.30 27.30 32.47
C THR A 10 -25.55 27.31 31.12
N ILE A 11 -25.29 28.49 30.56
CA ILE A 11 -24.52 28.62 29.32
C ILE A 11 -23.08 28.13 29.51
N ILE A 12 -22.42 28.46 30.62
CA ILE A 12 -21.05 28.01 30.93
C ILE A 12 -20.99 26.47 31.05
N LEU A 13 -22.02 25.80 31.61
CA LEU A 13 -22.12 24.36 31.70
C LEU A 13 -22.23 23.66 30.33
N PHE A 14 -22.77 24.31 29.30
CA PHE A 14 -22.84 23.80 27.95
C PHE A 14 -21.59 24.10 27.11
N LEU A 15 -20.64 24.90 27.59
CA LEU A 15 -19.39 25.25 26.92
C LEU A 15 -18.23 24.26 27.20
N THR A 16 -18.44 23.23 28.03
CA THR A 16 -17.43 22.18 28.28
C THR A 16 -17.37 21.16 27.12
N GLY A 17 -17.18 21.65 25.91
CA GLY A 17 -16.96 20.79 24.74
C GLY A 17 -15.47 20.64 24.45
N CYS A 18 -14.92 19.45 24.38
CA CYS A 18 -13.58 18.96 24.04
C CYS A 18 -12.93 18.10 25.14
N TRP A 19 -13.69 17.24 25.77
CA TRP A 19 -13.16 16.27 26.75
C TRP A 19 -12.29 15.17 26.11
N ASP A 20 -12.51 14.85 24.82
CA ASP A 20 -11.81 13.77 24.09
C ASP A 20 -10.78 14.30 23.08
N LYS A 21 -9.98 15.28 23.49
CA LYS A 21 -8.88 15.80 22.69
C LYS A 21 -7.69 14.85 22.75
N THR A 22 -7.39 14.14 21.66
CA THR A 22 -6.13 13.40 21.52
C THR A 22 -5.09 14.31 20.83
N GLU A 23 -3.97 14.55 21.50
CA GLU A 23 -2.89 15.33 20.90
C GLU A 23 -2.12 14.50 19.86
N VAL A 24 -1.63 15.16 18.81
CA VAL A 24 -0.89 14.49 17.74
C VAL A 24 0.38 13.82 18.28
N ASP A 25 0.98 14.40 19.29
CA ASP A 25 2.20 13.89 19.95
C ASP A 25 1.96 12.59 20.73
N ASP A 26 0.72 12.29 21.10
CA ASP A 26 0.33 11.05 21.74
C ASP A 26 0.08 9.91 20.76
N LEU A 27 0.15 10.18 19.45
CA LEU A 27 -0.12 9.21 18.39
C LEU A 27 1.17 8.61 17.83
N ALA A 28 1.20 7.28 17.73
CA ALA A 28 2.14 6.53 16.93
C ALA A 28 1.56 6.42 15.50
N MET A 29 1.90 7.38 14.62
CA MET A 29 1.36 7.44 13.26
C MET A 29 1.95 6.34 12.39
N VAL A 30 1.15 5.33 12.08
CA VAL A 30 1.53 4.23 11.19
C VAL A 30 1.41 4.68 9.75
N MET A 31 2.54 4.63 9.02
CA MET A 31 2.63 5.02 7.61
C MET A 31 2.52 3.83 6.66
N ALA A 32 3.01 2.66 7.07
CA ALA A 32 2.88 1.42 6.31
C ALA A 32 2.78 0.22 7.26
N ILE A 33 2.12 -0.84 6.78
CA ILE A 33 1.96 -2.11 7.48
C ILE A 33 2.52 -3.21 6.59
N GLY A 34 3.45 -4.01 7.13
CA GLY A 34 3.92 -5.24 6.53
C GLY A 34 3.30 -6.44 7.25
N ILE A 35 2.83 -7.41 6.49
CA ILE A 35 2.29 -8.66 7.05
C ILE A 35 3.01 -9.83 6.40
N ASP A 36 3.74 -10.56 7.22
CA ASP A 36 4.53 -11.73 6.85
C ASP A 36 4.01 -12.98 7.56
N LEU A 37 4.45 -14.12 7.10
CA LEU A 37 4.26 -15.40 7.77
C LEU A 37 5.64 -16.03 8.04
N THR A 38 5.91 -16.35 9.30
CA THR A 38 7.14 -17.02 9.71
C THR A 38 7.15 -18.50 9.29
N GLU A 39 8.31 -19.14 9.34
CA GLU A 39 8.44 -20.60 9.10
C GLU A 39 7.59 -21.44 10.05
N LYS A 40 7.44 -20.96 11.27
CA LYS A 40 6.62 -21.60 12.30
C LYS A 40 5.12 -21.34 12.12
N GLY A 41 4.70 -20.68 11.03
CA GLY A 41 3.29 -20.39 10.74
C GLY A 41 2.67 -19.28 11.59
N ARG A 42 3.48 -18.45 12.27
CA ARG A 42 3.01 -17.28 13.01
C ARG A 42 2.96 -16.08 12.08
N TYR A 43 1.98 -15.22 12.27
CA TYR A 43 1.95 -13.91 11.61
C TYR A 43 3.02 -13.00 12.20
N GLU A 44 3.80 -12.37 11.33
CA GLU A 44 4.74 -11.31 11.73
C GLU A 44 4.23 -10.01 11.13
N VAL A 45 3.84 -9.06 11.99
CA VAL A 45 3.38 -7.74 11.58
C VAL A 45 4.47 -6.72 11.86
N THR A 46 4.80 -5.92 10.86
CA THR A 46 5.76 -4.82 10.96
C THR A 46 5.05 -3.51 10.69
N LEU A 47 5.14 -2.57 11.61
CA LEU A 47 4.63 -1.21 11.46
C LEU A 47 5.77 -0.26 11.17
N GLN A 48 5.63 0.57 10.13
CA GLN A 48 6.48 1.73 9.91
C GLN A 48 5.81 2.95 10.53
N VAL A 49 6.40 3.47 11.62
CA VAL A 49 5.85 4.56 12.41
C VAL A 49 6.65 5.83 12.16
N ALA A 50 5.98 6.94 11.88
CA ALA A 50 6.61 8.25 11.72
C ALA A 50 7.08 8.80 13.06
N LYS A 51 8.25 9.48 13.06
CA LYS A 51 8.81 10.22 14.20
C LYS A 51 8.55 11.73 14.02
N PRO A 52 7.49 12.30 14.62
CA PRO A 52 7.10 13.70 14.37
C PRO A 52 8.21 14.73 14.67
N GLY A 53 9.01 14.49 15.70
CA GLY A 53 10.07 15.41 16.14
C GLY A 53 11.20 15.64 15.14
N VAL A 54 11.33 14.80 14.11
CA VAL A 54 12.39 14.92 13.08
C VAL A 54 11.98 15.86 11.94
N PHE A 55 10.69 16.16 11.79
CA PHE A 55 10.19 17.02 10.71
C PHE A 55 10.39 18.52 10.96
N GLY A 56 10.52 18.95 12.22
CA GLY A 56 10.65 20.36 12.59
C GLY A 56 12.07 20.88 12.75
N LYS A 57 13.07 20.01 12.75
CA LYS A 57 14.48 20.42 12.86
C LYS A 57 15.05 20.67 11.47
N GLY A 58 15.39 21.94 11.17
CA GLY A 58 16.10 22.33 9.96
C GLY A 58 17.41 21.53 9.76
N GLU A 59 18.00 21.59 8.58
CA GLU A 59 19.17 20.82 8.13
C GLU A 59 20.45 20.95 9.01
N ASN A 60 20.44 21.75 10.06
CA ASN A 60 21.60 22.02 10.93
C ASN A 60 21.75 21.05 12.12
N GLY A 61 20.93 19.99 12.21
CA GLY A 61 21.07 18.95 13.25
C GLY A 61 21.98 17.83 12.76
N GLY A 62 23.20 17.73 13.27
CA GLY A 62 24.13 16.63 12.99
C GLY A 62 23.52 15.26 13.24
N ALA A 63 23.95 14.27 12.44
CA ALA A 63 23.46 12.91 12.28
C ALA A 63 22.07 12.84 11.61
N LYS A 64 22.00 12.15 10.45
CA LYS A 64 20.78 11.87 9.70
C LYS A 64 19.83 10.97 10.54
N GLU A 65 19.11 11.57 11.48
CA GLU A 65 18.11 10.85 12.26
C GLU A 65 17.00 10.37 11.32
N GLN A 66 16.72 9.06 11.33
CA GLN A 66 15.64 8.50 10.52
C GLN A 66 14.29 9.05 11.00
N ALA A 67 13.52 9.58 10.07
CA ALA A 67 12.20 10.14 10.34
C ALA A 67 11.11 9.07 10.61
N PHE A 68 11.49 7.81 10.62
CA PHE A 68 10.61 6.68 10.90
C PHE A 68 11.32 5.62 11.74
N GLU A 69 10.52 4.76 12.32
CA GLU A 69 10.96 3.56 13.01
C GLU A 69 10.12 2.38 12.53
N THR A 70 10.73 1.19 12.48
CA THR A 70 10.01 -0.05 12.20
C THR A 70 9.96 -0.90 13.46
N VAL A 71 8.75 -1.22 13.87
CA VAL A 71 8.49 -2.10 15.02
C VAL A 71 7.84 -3.37 14.51
N THR A 72 8.26 -4.54 14.99
CA THR A 72 7.78 -5.85 14.54
C THR A 72 7.33 -6.70 15.70
N ASN A 73 6.13 -7.28 15.61
CA ASN A 73 5.61 -8.23 16.57
C ASN A 73 5.07 -9.48 15.86
N GLN A 74 5.02 -10.60 16.58
CA GLN A 74 4.53 -11.88 16.07
C GLN A 74 3.34 -12.36 16.88
N GLY A 75 2.35 -12.95 16.20
CA GLY A 75 1.16 -13.50 16.82
C GLY A 75 0.65 -14.77 16.13
N LYS A 76 -0.30 -15.46 16.77
CA LYS A 76 -1.02 -16.58 16.16
C LYS A 76 -1.98 -16.10 15.07
N THR A 77 -2.45 -14.85 15.19
CA THR A 77 -3.27 -14.13 14.22
C THR A 77 -2.68 -12.74 14.00
N VAL A 78 -3.13 -12.01 12.96
CA VAL A 78 -2.75 -10.60 12.76
C VAL A 78 -3.22 -9.76 13.95
N SER A 79 -4.42 -9.99 14.47
CA SER A 79 -4.95 -9.30 15.66
C SER A 79 -4.07 -9.53 16.90
N ASP A 80 -3.59 -10.76 17.13
CA ASP A 80 -2.71 -11.11 18.25
C ASP A 80 -1.37 -10.35 18.15
N ALA A 81 -0.77 -10.29 16.96
CA ALA A 81 0.43 -9.49 16.73
C ALA A 81 0.18 -7.99 16.96
N MET A 82 -0.97 -7.47 16.52
CA MET A 82 -1.34 -6.05 16.72
C MET A 82 -1.59 -5.71 18.17
N MET A 83 -2.20 -6.61 18.95
CA MET A 83 -2.42 -6.39 20.38
C MET A 83 -1.11 -6.14 21.15
N GLN A 84 -0.01 -6.78 20.73
CA GLN A 84 1.29 -6.52 21.36
C GLN A 84 1.79 -5.10 21.11
N PHE A 85 1.50 -4.50 19.94
CA PHE A 85 1.81 -3.08 19.72
C PHE A 85 1.00 -2.17 20.65
N TYR A 86 -0.29 -2.44 20.83
CA TYR A 86 -1.13 -1.65 21.74
C TYR A 86 -0.69 -1.77 23.20
N ALA A 87 -0.19 -2.95 23.60
CA ALA A 87 0.27 -3.19 24.96
C ALA A 87 1.65 -2.60 25.27
N THR A 88 2.54 -2.48 24.28
CA THR A 88 3.95 -2.08 24.48
C THR A 88 4.27 -0.67 23.99
N SER A 89 3.42 -0.08 23.14
CA SER A 89 3.65 1.26 22.63
C SER A 89 3.38 2.32 23.70
N PRO A 90 4.30 3.27 23.93
CA PRO A 90 4.06 4.42 24.80
C PRO A 90 3.08 5.42 24.21
N ARG A 91 2.70 5.25 22.94
CA ARG A 91 1.78 6.11 22.19
C ARG A 91 0.63 5.28 21.64
N ARG A 92 -0.54 5.91 21.47
CA ARG A 92 -1.70 5.27 20.85
C ARG A 92 -1.41 4.98 19.37
N VAL A 93 -1.46 3.71 18.97
CA VAL A 93 -1.26 3.29 17.57
C VAL A 93 -2.40 3.86 16.70
N TYR A 94 -2.04 4.66 15.70
CA TYR A 94 -3.00 5.34 14.83
C TYR A 94 -2.82 4.91 13.37
N LEU A 95 -3.81 4.20 12.83
CA LEU A 95 -3.78 3.60 11.49
C LEU A 95 -4.34 4.52 10.40
N GLY A 96 -4.98 5.65 10.77
CA GLY A 96 -5.65 6.55 9.82
C GLY A 96 -4.72 7.26 8.83
N HIS A 97 -3.41 7.26 9.08
CA HIS A 97 -2.39 7.80 8.17
C HIS A 97 -1.69 6.73 7.34
N ASN A 98 -2.04 5.46 7.52
CA ASN A 98 -1.48 4.38 6.72
C ASN A 98 -1.68 4.64 5.22
N LYS A 99 -0.64 4.41 4.42
CA LYS A 99 -0.63 4.62 2.98
C LYS A 99 -0.65 3.31 2.21
N MET A 100 -0.13 2.25 2.81
CA MET A 100 0.05 0.98 2.14
C MET A 100 0.09 -0.21 3.08
N ILE A 101 -0.27 -1.35 2.52
CA ILE A 101 -0.14 -2.66 3.15
C ILE A 101 0.68 -3.54 2.20
N ILE A 102 1.68 -4.21 2.74
CA ILE A 102 2.58 -5.06 1.98
C ILE A 102 2.43 -6.49 2.50
N PHE A 103 2.14 -7.42 1.60
CA PHE A 103 2.11 -8.86 1.90
C PHE A 103 3.43 -9.50 1.50
N GLY A 104 4.12 -10.13 2.45
CA GLY A 104 5.33 -10.90 2.17
C GLY A 104 5.02 -12.21 1.42
N ARG A 105 6.05 -12.76 0.77
CA ARG A 105 5.93 -13.90 -0.13
C ARG A 105 5.24 -15.10 0.51
N ARG A 106 5.73 -15.56 1.67
CA ARG A 106 5.23 -16.79 2.31
C ARG A 106 3.75 -16.68 2.69
N LEU A 107 3.33 -15.50 3.20
CA LEU A 107 1.92 -15.23 3.47
C LEU A 107 1.11 -15.23 2.19
N SER A 108 1.60 -14.58 1.14
CA SER A 108 0.92 -14.47 -0.15
C SER A 108 0.70 -15.83 -0.81
N GLU A 109 1.69 -16.72 -0.78
CA GLU A 109 1.62 -18.08 -1.33
C GLU A 109 0.67 -18.97 -0.50
N LYS A 110 0.71 -18.86 0.83
CA LYS A 110 -0.20 -19.63 1.71
C LYS A 110 -1.64 -19.15 1.61
N GLY A 111 -1.84 -17.83 1.51
CA GLY A 111 -3.13 -17.17 1.41
C GLY A 111 -3.29 -16.01 2.37
N ILE A 112 -3.90 -14.93 1.88
CA ILE A 112 -4.02 -13.64 2.60
C ILE A 112 -5.42 -13.42 3.20
N LYS A 113 -6.32 -14.40 3.14
CA LYS A 113 -7.74 -14.21 3.56
C LYS A 113 -7.86 -13.74 5.00
N ASP A 114 -7.13 -14.36 5.93
CA ASP A 114 -7.16 -13.99 7.35
C ASP A 114 -6.61 -12.57 7.58
N ALA A 115 -5.58 -12.19 6.79
CA ALA A 115 -5.04 -10.84 6.84
C ALA A 115 -6.03 -9.81 6.27
N LEU A 116 -6.73 -10.14 5.19
CA LEU A 116 -7.79 -9.29 4.62
C LEU A 116 -8.97 -9.14 5.58
N ASP A 117 -9.42 -10.22 6.22
CA ASP A 117 -10.48 -10.17 7.22
C ASP A 117 -10.13 -9.25 8.40
N TRP A 118 -8.88 -9.29 8.87
CA TRP A 118 -8.40 -8.32 9.86
C TRP A 118 -8.43 -6.89 9.34
N ILE A 119 -7.92 -6.66 8.12
CA ILE A 119 -7.86 -5.34 7.48
C ILE A 119 -9.25 -4.72 7.33
N GLU A 120 -10.26 -5.53 6.98
CA GLU A 120 -11.64 -5.06 6.80
C GLU A 120 -12.31 -4.67 8.13
N ARG A 121 -11.92 -5.30 9.24
CA ARG A 121 -12.53 -5.09 10.54
C ARG A 121 -11.81 -4.12 11.46
N VAL A 122 -10.53 -3.83 11.19
CA VAL A 122 -9.76 -2.94 12.05
C VAL A 122 -10.18 -1.49 11.85
N GLU A 123 -10.41 -0.81 12.96
CA GLU A 123 -10.77 0.60 12.94
C GLU A 123 -9.60 1.48 12.47
N GLY A 124 -9.93 2.53 11.71
CA GLY A 124 -9.00 3.57 11.30
C GLY A 124 -8.25 3.29 9.99
N LEU A 125 -8.21 2.07 9.47
CA LEU A 125 -7.66 1.82 8.15
C LEU A 125 -8.60 2.34 7.05
N ARG A 126 -8.01 3.05 6.08
CA ARG A 126 -8.77 3.56 4.93
C ARG A 126 -8.72 2.57 3.77
N PHE A 127 -9.84 2.32 3.12
CA PHE A 127 -9.91 1.48 1.92
C PHE A 127 -9.18 2.07 0.69
N SER A 128 -8.73 3.33 0.78
CA SER A 128 -7.87 3.98 -0.21
C SER A 128 -6.37 3.66 -0.08
N ASN A 129 -5.97 2.86 0.91
CA ASN A 129 -4.60 2.40 1.07
C ASN A 129 -4.21 1.48 -0.10
N TYR A 130 -2.96 1.59 -0.55
CA TYR A 130 -2.44 0.74 -1.62
C TYR A 130 -2.06 -0.64 -1.12
N ILE A 131 -2.29 -1.65 -1.95
CA ILE A 131 -1.89 -3.05 -1.70
C ILE A 131 -0.66 -3.40 -2.53
N PHE A 132 0.34 -3.94 -1.85
CA PHE A 132 1.57 -4.42 -2.44
C PHE A 132 1.84 -5.87 -2.07
N THR A 133 2.70 -6.50 -2.86
CA THR A 133 3.30 -7.79 -2.54
C THR A 133 4.82 -7.70 -2.71
N THR A 134 5.55 -8.65 -2.15
CA THR A 134 7.00 -8.73 -2.31
C THR A 134 7.46 -10.19 -2.39
N PRO A 135 8.50 -10.51 -3.20
CA PRO A 135 9.12 -11.82 -3.20
C PRO A 135 9.98 -12.08 -1.95
N ASN A 136 10.22 -11.04 -1.17
CA ASN A 136 10.96 -11.06 0.09
C ASN A 136 10.00 -11.04 1.28
N THR A 137 10.45 -10.56 2.44
CA THR A 137 9.57 -10.23 3.56
C THR A 137 9.12 -8.76 3.47
N ALA A 138 7.90 -8.48 3.88
CA ALA A 138 7.40 -7.11 3.97
C ALA A 138 8.24 -6.28 4.96
N LYS A 139 8.73 -6.92 6.01
CA LYS A 139 9.65 -6.34 6.99
C LYS A 139 10.92 -5.78 6.36
N GLU A 140 11.54 -6.50 5.41
CA GLU A 140 12.73 -6.01 4.69
C GLU A 140 12.40 -4.76 3.88
N ILE A 141 11.29 -4.76 3.15
CA ILE A 141 10.85 -3.61 2.36
C ILE A 141 10.64 -2.36 3.23
N LEU A 142 10.02 -2.53 4.40
CA LEU A 142 9.72 -1.41 5.31
C LEU A 142 10.94 -0.83 6.02
N LYS A 143 12.06 -1.56 6.07
CA LYS A 143 13.31 -1.11 6.69
C LYS A 143 14.20 -0.31 5.75
N ILE A 144 13.95 -0.34 4.45
CA ILE A 144 14.78 0.33 3.45
C ILE A 144 14.70 1.84 3.65
N ASN A 145 15.84 2.49 3.66
CA ASN A 145 15.91 3.95 3.66
C ASN A 145 15.92 4.46 2.21
N TYR A 146 14.90 5.21 1.82
CA TYR A 146 14.72 5.72 0.46
C TYR A 146 15.32 7.12 0.31
N GLY A 147 16.60 7.26 0.37
CA GLY A 147 17.43 8.45 0.36
C GLY A 147 16.89 9.85 0.00
N ILE A 148 15.88 9.93 -0.86
CA ILE A 148 15.26 11.19 -1.32
C ILE A 148 14.12 11.63 -0.38
N GLU A 149 13.35 10.67 0.14
CA GLU A 149 12.22 10.92 1.04
C GLU A 149 12.53 10.37 2.42
N LYS A 150 12.23 11.17 3.44
CA LYS A 150 12.50 10.79 4.84
C LYS A 150 11.70 9.58 5.31
N ILE A 151 10.55 9.30 4.70
CA ILE A 151 9.69 8.14 5.00
C ILE A 151 9.48 7.31 3.74
N PRO A 152 9.91 6.04 3.69
CA PRO A 152 9.78 5.16 2.53
C PRO A 152 8.34 5.02 2.02
N ALA A 153 7.36 4.91 2.90
CA ALA A 153 5.96 4.83 2.53
C ALA A 153 5.49 6.04 1.69
N LEU A 154 5.95 7.25 2.03
CA LEU A 154 5.61 8.46 1.27
C LEU A 154 6.33 8.47 -0.08
N ALA A 155 7.58 8.00 -0.14
CA ALA A 155 8.33 7.86 -1.39
C ALA A 155 7.61 6.93 -2.37
N ILE A 156 7.18 5.76 -1.90
CA ILE A 156 6.43 4.79 -2.70
C ILE A 156 5.12 5.40 -3.20
N GLN A 157 4.36 6.05 -2.32
CA GLN A 157 3.09 6.71 -2.68
C GLN A 157 3.30 7.79 -3.73
N SER A 158 4.30 8.66 -3.56
CA SER A 158 4.65 9.73 -4.51
C SER A 158 5.09 9.14 -5.86
N ASN A 159 5.90 8.10 -5.84
CA ASN A 159 6.35 7.38 -7.03
C ASN A 159 5.18 6.82 -7.84
N ILE A 160 4.18 6.22 -7.16
CA ILE A 160 2.98 5.71 -7.82
C ILE A 160 2.19 6.86 -8.44
N ARG A 161 1.98 7.94 -7.70
CA ARG A 161 1.18 9.08 -8.14
C ARG A 161 1.81 9.86 -9.29
N LEU A 162 3.14 10.07 -9.25
CA LEU A 162 3.85 10.86 -10.24
C LEU A 162 4.19 10.08 -11.51
N ARG A 163 4.52 8.79 -11.38
CA ARG A 163 4.95 7.95 -12.50
C ARG A 163 3.81 7.19 -13.18
N TYR A 164 2.57 7.41 -12.80
CA TYR A 164 1.41 6.76 -13.39
C TYR A 164 1.33 6.95 -14.92
N LYS A 165 1.85 8.06 -15.45
CA LYS A 165 1.90 8.34 -16.89
C LYS A 165 3.00 7.58 -17.64
N TYR A 166 4.06 7.14 -16.96
CA TYR A 166 5.27 6.64 -17.61
C TYR A 166 5.48 5.15 -17.43
N ILE A 167 4.92 4.55 -16.43
CA ILE A 167 5.12 3.13 -16.12
C ILE A 167 3.77 2.50 -15.88
N ALA A 168 3.43 1.53 -16.73
CA ALA A 168 2.26 0.69 -16.53
C ALA A 168 2.38 -0.05 -15.19
N LYS A 169 1.49 0.26 -14.24
CA LYS A 169 1.50 -0.32 -12.90
C LYS A 169 0.09 -0.71 -12.50
N PHE A 170 -0.01 -1.91 -11.98
CA PHE A 170 -1.23 -2.38 -11.36
C PHE A 170 -1.13 -2.14 -9.84
N THR A 171 -1.36 -0.92 -9.40
CA THR A 171 -1.32 -0.56 -7.98
C THR A 171 -2.74 -0.32 -7.48
N PRO A 172 -3.48 -1.38 -7.14
CA PRO A 172 -4.83 -1.23 -6.65
C PRO A 172 -4.82 -0.62 -5.25
N THR A 173 -5.84 0.17 -4.99
CA THR A 173 -6.25 0.47 -3.62
C THR A 173 -6.93 -0.76 -3.01
N MET A 174 -7.03 -0.80 -1.71
CA MET A 174 -7.58 -1.93 -0.96
C MET A 174 -8.99 -2.31 -1.40
N ASN A 175 -9.89 -1.31 -1.60
CA ASN A 175 -11.23 -1.56 -2.11
C ASN A 175 -11.19 -2.27 -3.47
N VAL A 176 -10.40 -1.79 -4.44
CA VAL A 176 -10.30 -2.39 -5.77
C VAL A 176 -9.71 -3.81 -5.69
N PHE A 177 -8.73 -4.02 -4.81
CA PHE A 177 -8.11 -5.33 -4.62
C PHE A 177 -9.11 -6.35 -4.07
N ILE A 178 -9.86 -5.97 -3.04
CA ILE A 178 -10.88 -6.83 -2.40
C ILE A 178 -12.05 -7.08 -3.36
N ASP A 179 -12.60 -6.05 -4.00
CA ASP A 179 -13.70 -6.19 -4.96
C ASP A 179 -13.39 -7.19 -6.06
N ARG A 180 -12.15 -7.17 -6.57
CA ARG A 180 -11.71 -8.15 -7.57
C ARG A 180 -11.64 -9.57 -7.02
N LEU A 181 -11.15 -9.75 -5.79
CA LEU A 181 -11.13 -11.08 -5.15
C LEU A 181 -12.54 -11.60 -4.86
N MET A 182 -13.50 -10.71 -4.59
CA MET A 182 -14.91 -11.07 -4.37
C MET A 182 -15.68 -11.26 -5.68
N SER A 183 -15.13 -10.84 -6.82
CA SER A 183 -15.74 -11.03 -8.14
C SER A 183 -15.82 -12.50 -8.53
N HIS A 184 -16.62 -12.81 -9.56
CA HIS A 184 -16.78 -14.19 -10.05
C HIS A 184 -15.46 -14.89 -10.38
N ASN A 185 -14.51 -14.16 -10.95
CA ASN A 185 -13.21 -14.72 -11.35
C ASN A 185 -12.23 -14.86 -10.18
N LYS A 186 -12.49 -14.17 -9.06
CA LYS A 186 -11.66 -14.17 -7.84
C LYS A 186 -10.18 -13.89 -8.11
N VAL A 187 -9.88 -13.06 -9.10
CA VAL A 187 -8.51 -12.68 -9.50
C VAL A 187 -8.27 -11.23 -9.20
N SER A 188 -7.19 -10.95 -8.47
CA SER A 188 -6.72 -9.60 -8.21
C SER A 188 -5.22 -9.48 -8.48
N PHE A 189 -4.74 -8.24 -8.52
CA PHE A 189 -3.36 -7.90 -8.83
C PHE A 189 -2.81 -6.99 -7.76
N ALA A 190 -1.54 -7.15 -7.40
CA ALA A 190 -0.84 -6.24 -6.49
C ALA A 190 0.52 -5.88 -7.08
N THR A 191 0.94 -4.62 -6.96
CA THR A 191 2.29 -4.23 -7.39
C THR A 191 3.33 -5.00 -6.58
N ASN A 192 4.30 -5.58 -7.30
CA ASN A 192 5.40 -6.33 -6.70
C ASN A 192 6.57 -5.39 -6.39
N LEU A 193 6.90 -5.26 -5.11
CA LEU A 193 8.03 -4.48 -4.61
C LEU A 193 9.21 -5.40 -4.33
N GLY A 194 10.38 -4.97 -4.70
CA GLY A 194 11.64 -5.62 -4.36
C GLY A 194 12.74 -4.63 -4.02
N THR A 195 13.93 -5.15 -3.85
CA THR A 195 15.12 -4.36 -3.53
C THR A 195 16.23 -4.69 -4.49
N GLU A 196 16.87 -3.68 -5.05
CA GLU A 196 18.10 -3.81 -5.80
C GLU A 196 19.12 -2.80 -5.26
N GLN A 197 20.33 -3.27 -4.92
CA GLN A 197 21.42 -2.44 -4.37
C GLN A 197 20.96 -1.52 -3.21
N ASN A 198 20.15 -2.06 -2.29
CA ASN A 198 19.54 -1.30 -1.18
C ASN A 198 18.54 -0.21 -1.60
N ASN A 199 18.14 -0.17 -2.86
CA ASN A 199 17.07 0.69 -3.34
C ASN A 199 15.78 -0.09 -3.51
N LEU A 200 14.66 0.56 -3.24
CA LEU A 200 13.35 -0.01 -3.48
C LEU A 200 13.02 0.02 -4.97
N GLU A 201 12.63 -1.11 -5.53
CA GLU A 201 12.24 -1.24 -6.92
C GLU A 201 10.84 -1.83 -7.10
N ILE A 202 10.22 -1.47 -8.22
CA ILE A 202 9.00 -2.10 -8.69
C ILE A 202 9.38 -3.18 -9.70
N LEU A 203 9.23 -4.44 -9.29
CA LEU A 203 9.61 -5.59 -10.08
C LEU A 203 8.53 -6.03 -11.08
N GLY A 204 7.31 -5.49 -10.95
CA GLY A 204 6.17 -5.86 -11.77
C GLY A 204 4.89 -6.06 -10.95
N THR A 205 4.18 -7.18 -11.13
CA THR A 205 2.88 -7.44 -10.52
C THR A 205 2.77 -8.88 -10.00
N GLY A 206 2.23 -9.04 -8.80
CA GLY A 206 1.77 -10.34 -8.30
C GLY A 206 0.31 -10.59 -8.67
N ILE A 207 0.01 -11.78 -9.18
CA ILE A 207 -1.35 -12.23 -9.50
C ILE A 207 -1.87 -13.07 -8.34
N TYR A 208 -3.04 -12.69 -7.82
CA TYR A 208 -3.75 -13.41 -6.78
C TYR A 208 -5.00 -14.07 -7.33
N LYS A 209 -5.24 -15.32 -6.96
CA LYS A 209 -6.47 -16.05 -7.22
C LYS A 209 -6.97 -16.67 -5.93
N ASP A 210 -8.25 -16.50 -5.61
CA ASP A 210 -8.87 -16.97 -4.36
C ASP A 210 -8.09 -16.54 -3.09
N GLY A 211 -7.43 -15.38 -3.14
CA GLY A 211 -6.62 -14.85 -2.04
C GLY A 211 -5.22 -15.48 -1.90
N ARG A 212 -4.75 -16.22 -2.90
CA ARG A 212 -3.38 -16.78 -2.94
C ARG A 212 -2.62 -16.21 -4.12
N LEU A 213 -1.35 -15.89 -3.88
CA LEU A 213 -0.43 -15.52 -4.95
C LEU A 213 -0.15 -16.76 -5.81
N ILE A 214 -0.41 -16.64 -7.10
CA ILE A 214 -0.17 -17.72 -8.06
C ILE A 214 1.06 -17.48 -8.93
N GLN A 215 1.40 -16.21 -9.19
CA GLN A 215 2.54 -15.86 -10.04
C GLN A 215 2.99 -14.42 -9.83
N TYR A 216 4.29 -14.17 -10.00
CA TYR A 216 4.85 -12.86 -10.22
C TYR A 216 5.08 -12.63 -11.72
N LEU A 217 4.66 -11.48 -12.21
CA LEU A 217 4.96 -10.98 -13.53
C LEU A 217 6.09 -9.96 -13.46
N ASN A 218 6.99 -9.98 -14.43
CA ASN A 218 7.97 -8.92 -14.60
C ASN A 218 7.34 -7.65 -15.20
N ASN A 219 8.12 -6.58 -15.30
CA ASN A 219 7.64 -5.29 -15.81
C ASN A 219 7.06 -5.37 -17.24
N LYS A 220 7.69 -6.14 -18.14
CA LYS A 220 7.20 -6.33 -19.50
C LYS A 220 5.87 -7.06 -19.53
N GLN A 221 5.78 -8.20 -18.85
CA GLN A 221 4.54 -8.98 -18.75
C GLN A 221 3.40 -8.16 -18.09
N THR A 222 3.75 -7.34 -17.08
CA THR A 222 2.80 -6.42 -16.45
C THR A 222 2.24 -5.43 -17.46
N GLN A 223 3.10 -4.82 -18.29
CA GLN A 223 2.68 -3.90 -19.35
C GLN A 223 1.75 -4.59 -20.37
N ASP A 224 2.09 -5.80 -20.79
CA ASP A 224 1.30 -6.55 -21.78
C ASP A 224 -0.12 -6.86 -21.23
N ILE A 225 -0.23 -7.28 -19.97
CA ILE A 225 -1.53 -7.49 -19.33
C ILE A 225 -2.30 -6.18 -19.19
N MET A 226 -1.64 -5.09 -18.78
CA MET A 226 -2.31 -3.79 -18.64
C MET A 226 -2.86 -3.26 -19.97
N ARG A 227 -2.19 -3.54 -21.08
CA ARG A 227 -2.70 -3.24 -22.43
C ARG A 227 -3.99 -4.00 -22.71
N ILE A 228 -4.04 -5.29 -22.38
CA ILE A 228 -5.26 -6.11 -22.54
C ILE A 228 -6.42 -5.51 -21.74
N TYR A 229 -6.16 -4.97 -20.55
CA TYR A 229 -7.18 -4.35 -19.70
C TYR A 229 -7.46 -2.87 -19.98
N ASN A 230 -6.85 -2.27 -21.02
CA ASN A 230 -6.95 -0.83 -21.35
C ASN A 230 -6.55 0.10 -20.17
N HIS A 231 -5.57 -0.32 -19.38
CA HIS A 231 -5.09 0.45 -18.23
C HIS A 231 -3.78 1.21 -18.50
N VAL A 232 -3.27 1.15 -19.74
CA VAL A 232 -2.05 1.87 -20.13
C VAL A 232 -2.43 3.29 -20.55
N LYS A 233 -1.88 4.28 -19.85
CA LYS A 233 -2.09 5.71 -20.14
C LYS A 233 -0.81 6.43 -20.54
N GLY A 234 0.21 5.68 -20.96
CA GLY A 234 1.50 6.19 -21.36
C GLY A 234 2.55 5.09 -21.37
N GLY A 235 3.76 5.43 -21.68
CA GLY A 235 4.88 4.51 -21.73
C GLY A 235 5.66 4.63 -23.03
N LEU A 236 6.73 3.85 -23.13
CA LEU A 236 7.65 3.85 -24.26
C LEU A 236 7.61 2.50 -24.95
N ILE A 237 7.52 2.52 -26.29
CA ILE A 237 7.71 1.34 -27.13
C ILE A 237 9.03 1.49 -27.84
N LEU A 238 9.93 0.52 -27.66
CA LEU A 238 11.19 0.43 -28.40
C LEU A 238 11.00 -0.52 -29.59
N VAL A 239 11.24 -0.01 -30.78
CA VAL A 239 11.16 -0.78 -32.02
C VAL A 239 12.54 -0.84 -32.64
N PRO A 240 13.09 -2.03 -32.94
CA PRO A 240 14.35 -2.14 -33.62
C PRO A 240 14.23 -1.60 -35.03
N CYS A 241 15.24 -0.84 -35.49
CA CYS A 241 15.28 -0.31 -36.85
C CYS A 241 15.45 -1.45 -37.89
N LYS A 242 14.63 -1.43 -38.93
CA LYS A 242 14.64 -2.46 -39.98
C LYS A 242 16.02 -2.65 -40.63
N ASN A 243 16.77 -1.55 -40.85
CA ASN A 243 18.06 -1.56 -41.53
C ASN A 243 19.25 -1.83 -40.59
N ASN A 244 19.05 -1.71 -39.28
CA ASN A 244 20.07 -2.03 -38.28
C ASN A 244 19.39 -2.42 -36.95
N PRO A 245 19.23 -3.73 -36.70
CA PRO A 245 18.52 -4.21 -35.50
C PRO A 245 19.20 -3.86 -34.17
N LYS A 246 20.45 -3.36 -34.20
CA LYS A 246 21.11 -2.85 -33.01
C LYS A 246 20.66 -1.44 -32.61
N ASN A 247 20.06 -0.71 -33.56
CA ASN A 247 19.50 0.62 -33.31
C ASN A 247 18.02 0.51 -33.01
N TYR A 248 17.54 1.32 -32.08
CA TYR A 248 16.13 1.36 -31.68
C TYR A 248 15.56 2.75 -31.89
N THR A 249 14.31 2.79 -32.33
CA THR A 249 13.47 3.99 -32.33
C THR A 249 12.50 3.88 -31.17
N SER A 250 12.33 4.96 -30.42
CA SER A 250 11.38 5.02 -29.30
C SER A 250 10.13 5.79 -29.70
N PHE A 251 8.98 5.27 -29.30
CA PHE A 251 7.68 5.89 -29.48
C PHE A 251 7.00 6.05 -28.13
N ASP A 252 6.51 7.25 -27.84
CA ASP A 252 5.68 7.50 -26.68
C ASP A 252 4.24 7.06 -26.94
N ILE A 253 3.67 6.31 -26.01
CA ILE A 253 2.26 5.94 -26.06
C ILE A 253 1.45 7.13 -25.54
N LEU A 254 0.64 7.73 -26.40
CA LEU A 254 -0.27 8.84 -26.04
C LEU A 254 -1.64 8.33 -25.60
N ASP A 255 -2.15 7.30 -26.25
CA ASP A 255 -3.41 6.63 -25.93
C ASP A 255 -3.40 5.22 -26.47
N GLU A 256 -4.05 4.30 -25.78
CA GLU A 256 -4.15 2.90 -26.21
C GLU A 256 -5.55 2.37 -25.99
N LYS A 257 -6.13 1.77 -27.02
CA LYS A 257 -7.43 1.10 -26.97
C LYS A 257 -7.31 -0.30 -27.55
N THR A 258 -7.54 -1.30 -26.72
CA THR A 258 -7.60 -2.68 -27.16
C THR A 258 -9.06 -3.04 -27.49
N PRO A 259 -9.40 -3.32 -28.77
CA PRO A 259 -10.74 -3.75 -29.10
C PRO A 259 -10.99 -5.14 -28.54
N TYR A 260 -12.10 -5.30 -27.81
CA TYR A 260 -12.53 -6.62 -27.35
C TYR A 260 -13.08 -7.41 -28.56
N LEU A 261 -12.29 -8.32 -29.09
CA LEU A 261 -12.76 -9.27 -30.10
C LEU A 261 -13.58 -10.35 -29.39
N ARG A 262 -14.90 -10.30 -29.55
CA ARG A 262 -15.77 -11.40 -29.14
C ARG A 262 -15.47 -12.60 -30.02
N SER A 263 -14.92 -13.68 -29.44
CA SER A 263 -14.93 -14.97 -30.13
C SER A 263 -16.38 -15.37 -30.40
N PRO A 264 -16.77 -15.72 -31.63
CA PRO A 264 -18.16 -16.08 -31.94
C PRO A 264 -18.68 -17.30 -31.19
N LYS A 265 -17.80 -18.05 -30.52
CA LYS A 265 -18.13 -19.29 -29.81
C LYS A 265 -18.10 -19.19 -28.28
N SER A 266 -17.70 -18.04 -27.69
CA SER A 266 -17.73 -17.89 -26.25
C SER A 266 -18.91 -17.01 -25.84
N LYS A 267 -19.91 -17.59 -25.16
CA LYS A 267 -20.86 -16.83 -24.33
C LYS A 267 -20.13 -16.25 -23.10
N VAL A 268 -19.08 -15.47 -23.32
CA VAL A 268 -18.44 -14.73 -22.26
C VAL A 268 -19.33 -13.55 -21.94
N LYS A 269 -20.10 -13.66 -20.85
CA LYS A 269 -20.77 -12.51 -20.25
C LYS A 269 -19.71 -11.44 -20.03
N ARG A 270 -20.06 -10.19 -20.35
CA ARG A 270 -19.20 -9.01 -20.11
C ARG A 270 -18.62 -9.10 -18.72
N SER A 271 -17.31 -9.00 -18.63
CA SER A 271 -16.66 -8.75 -17.33
C SER A 271 -17.21 -7.42 -16.80
N PRO A 272 -17.65 -7.35 -15.54
CA PRO A 272 -18.11 -6.09 -14.95
C PRO A 272 -16.96 -5.17 -14.57
N PHE A 273 -15.84 -5.22 -15.29
CA PHE A 273 -14.67 -4.38 -15.06
C PHE A 273 -14.71 -3.14 -15.98
N ILE A 274 -15.64 -2.25 -15.71
CA ILE A 274 -15.58 -0.83 -16.07
C ILE A 274 -15.66 -0.04 -14.76
#